data_e96ceae0816f3e25070302ff83a1a8b3
#
_entry.id   e96ceae0816f3e25070302ff83a1a8b3
#
_cell.length_a   1.000
_cell.length_b   1.000
_cell.length_c   1.000
_cell.angle_alpha   90.00
_cell.angle_beta   90.00
_cell.angle_gamma   90.00
#
_symmetry.space_group_name_H-M   'P 1'
#
loop_
_entity.id
_entity.type
_entity.pdbx_description
1 polymer ?
#
loop_
_entity_poly.entity_id
_entity_poly.type
_entity_poly.pdbx_seq_one_letter_code
_entity_poly.pdbx_strand_id
1 'polypeptide(L)'
;MKKKIFLGLFAAIHICGLSIFTSCSKNNDEKMLGVDTTNRVDNYSDMDNLVESLPFSELQGISVGNAQDNDAQTGVTVFFFPEASMASAVVLGGGPASREVPLLDPQRNTQPLNALVFSGGSAYGLAASDGVVTSLEEHGYGYNTGYGLLPIVCQSCIFDLSYGKSNIRPDREMGYKACQNAIASNSPLSGNVGAGTGATVGKPGGMATAQKSGIGYAAARLGQLEVGVAVVVNALGDIFQDGVKIAGMTTIDRKGFVSAEQAVLKNQYSDLIAGNTTIAAVFTNAHLSVADLQKVANIASTGMARSIRPVFTMADGDTVYAISLSGGMILSDVNTVGVLASLVMEKAIADAILASKIADEEYLHNI
;
A
#
# COMPACT_ATOMS: atom_id res chain seq x y z
N MET A 1 -59.91 -27.28 -18.87
CA MET A 1 -60.57 -26.84 -20.15
C MET A 1 -59.66 -25.79 -20.80
N LYS A 2 -59.34 -26.09 -22.07
CA LYS A 2 -58.81 -25.24 -23.15
C LYS A 2 -57.38 -24.66 -23.00
N LYS A 3 -56.42 -25.38 -23.62
CA LYS A 3 -55.18 -24.95 -24.25
C LYS A 3 -55.46 -23.83 -25.26
N LYS A 4 -54.56 -22.85 -25.35
CA LYS A 4 -54.29 -22.17 -26.62
C LYS A 4 -52.75 -22.08 -26.80
N ILE A 5 -52.32 -22.79 -27.82
CA ILE A 5 -51.01 -22.78 -28.48
C ILE A 5 -50.99 -21.52 -29.36
N PHE A 6 -49.89 -20.77 -29.34
CA PHE A 6 -49.58 -19.83 -30.41
C PHE A 6 -48.22 -20.19 -31.00
N LEU A 7 -48.26 -20.69 -32.23
CA LEU A 7 -47.17 -20.91 -33.15
C LEU A 7 -46.88 -19.60 -33.89
N GLY A 8 -45.65 -19.23 -34.07
CA GLY A 8 -45.30 -18.06 -34.88
C GLY A 8 -43.82 -18.06 -35.23
N LEU A 9 -43.52 -18.63 -36.28
CA LEU A 9 -42.75 -18.30 -37.49
C LEU A 9 -41.24 -17.97 -37.29
N PHE A 10 -40.43 -18.97 -37.61
CA PHE A 10 -39.02 -18.86 -38.01
C PHE A 10 -38.95 -18.29 -39.46
N ALA A 11 -38.29 -17.17 -39.63
CA ALA A 11 -37.78 -16.72 -40.92
C ALA A 11 -36.26 -16.94 -40.95
N ALA A 12 -35.83 -17.97 -41.68
CA ALA A 12 -34.45 -18.22 -42.04
C ALA A 12 -34.05 -17.28 -43.15
N ILE A 13 -33.02 -16.49 -42.93
CA ILE A 13 -32.29 -15.77 -43.99
C ILE A 13 -30.97 -16.47 -44.20
N HIS A 14 -30.91 -17.26 -45.30
CA HIS A 14 -29.67 -17.72 -45.92
C HIS A 14 -28.99 -16.56 -46.62
N ILE A 15 -27.77 -16.23 -46.22
CA ILE A 15 -26.87 -15.41 -47.03
C ILE A 15 -25.65 -16.29 -47.38
N CYS A 16 -25.56 -16.52 -48.67
CA CYS A 16 -24.53 -17.25 -49.38
C CYS A 16 -23.13 -16.70 -49.07
N GLY A 17 -22.21 -17.61 -48.84
CA GLY A 17 -20.79 -17.35 -48.83
C GLY A 17 -20.25 -16.99 -50.20
N LEU A 18 -19.36 -16.00 -50.24
CA LEU A 18 -18.39 -15.85 -51.31
C LEU A 18 -17.03 -15.61 -50.65
N SER A 19 -16.22 -16.66 -50.67
CA SER A 19 -14.79 -16.60 -50.36
C SER A 19 -14.10 -15.92 -51.52
N ILE A 20 -13.53 -14.74 -51.30
CA ILE A 20 -12.55 -14.17 -52.23
C ILE A 20 -11.21 -14.16 -51.49
N PHE A 21 -10.38 -15.16 -51.80
CA PHE A 21 -8.95 -15.07 -51.58
C PHE A 21 -8.38 -14.13 -52.63
N THR A 22 -7.98 -12.92 -52.21
CA THR A 22 -7.09 -12.10 -52.97
C THR A 22 -5.75 -12.03 -52.25
N SER A 23 -4.74 -12.63 -52.87
CA SER A 23 -3.35 -12.41 -52.52
C SER A 23 -3.05 -10.94 -52.67
N CYS A 24 -2.70 -10.23 -51.61
CA CYS A 24 -2.17 -8.89 -51.67
C CYS A 24 -0.65 -8.97 -51.54
N SER A 25 -0.01 -8.61 -52.66
CA SER A 25 1.43 -8.43 -52.79
C SER A 25 1.91 -7.34 -51.78
N LYS A 26 3.09 -7.58 -51.25
CA LYS A 26 3.88 -6.57 -50.54
C LYS A 26 4.11 -5.36 -51.46
N ASN A 27 3.51 -4.23 -51.18
CA ASN A 27 4.03 -2.91 -51.57
C ASN A 27 3.46 -1.82 -50.64
N ASN A 28 4.35 -1.20 -49.90
CA ASN A 28 4.39 0.20 -49.46
C ASN A 28 3.05 0.91 -49.19
N ASP A 29 2.59 0.87 -47.94
CA ASP A 29 1.78 1.93 -47.35
C ASP A 29 2.23 2.25 -45.93
N GLU A 30 3.53 2.57 -45.77
CA GLU A 30 4.05 3.30 -44.61
C GLU A 30 3.89 4.84 -44.83
N LYS A 31 2.67 5.28 -45.03
CA LYS A 31 2.36 6.71 -45.04
C LYS A 31 0.92 6.98 -44.65
N MET A 32 0.55 6.62 -43.42
CA MET A 32 -0.58 7.26 -42.74
C MET A 32 -0.48 7.00 -41.25
N LEU A 33 0.23 7.83 -40.61
CA LEU A 33 0.20 8.42 -39.26
C LEU A 33 1.60 8.96 -39.06
N GLY A 34 1.78 10.24 -39.30
CA GLY A 34 3.06 10.95 -39.08
C GLY A 34 3.43 10.98 -37.59
N VAL A 35 3.66 9.83 -37.02
CA VAL A 35 4.38 9.71 -35.75
C VAL A 35 5.84 9.60 -36.17
N ASP A 36 6.54 10.70 -36.10
CA ASP A 36 8.00 10.74 -36.19
C ASP A 36 8.60 9.90 -35.08
N THR A 37 8.96 8.65 -35.40
CA THR A 37 9.59 7.73 -34.46
C THR A 37 11.07 8.03 -34.24
N THR A 38 11.61 9.07 -34.88
CA THR A 38 13.01 9.50 -34.72
C THR A 38 13.22 10.44 -33.52
N ASN A 39 12.15 10.97 -32.91
CA ASN A 39 12.19 11.77 -31.69
C ASN A 39 11.69 10.99 -30.45
N ARG A 40 12.07 9.73 -30.29
CA ARG A 40 12.06 9.12 -28.98
C ARG A 40 13.21 9.68 -28.16
N VAL A 41 12.99 10.86 -27.60
CA VAL A 41 13.77 11.34 -26.46
C VAL A 41 13.11 10.76 -25.22
N ASP A 42 13.22 9.46 -25.04
CA ASP A 42 12.95 8.82 -23.76
C ASP A 42 14.17 9.08 -22.85
N ASN A 43 14.42 10.33 -22.53
CA ASN A 43 15.36 10.70 -21.49
C ASN A 43 14.71 10.49 -20.13
N TYR A 44 14.52 9.22 -19.71
CA TYR A 44 14.28 8.88 -18.31
C TYR A 44 15.39 9.44 -17.40
N SER A 45 16.58 9.72 -17.94
CA SER A 45 17.67 10.43 -17.24
C SER A 45 17.29 11.86 -16.81
N ASP A 46 16.31 12.50 -17.46
CA ASP A 46 15.86 13.84 -17.07
C ASP A 46 14.96 13.79 -15.82
N MET A 47 14.33 12.65 -15.51
CA MET A 47 13.55 12.48 -14.29
C MET A 47 14.44 12.46 -13.04
N ASP A 48 15.63 11.84 -13.12
CA ASP A 48 16.58 11.80 -12.00
C ASP A 48 17.16 13.20 -11.68
N ASN A 49 17.17 14.11 -12.68
CA ASN A 49 17.56 15.50 -12.48
C ASN A 49 16.40 16.38 -11.97
N LEU A 50 15.16 15.94 -12.13
CA LEU A 50 13.95 16.69 -11.74
C LEU A 50 13.53 16.38 -10.30
N VAL A 51 13.69 15.12 -9.86
CA VAL A 51 13.22 14.60 -8.57
C VAL A 51 14.41 14.20 -7.71
N GLU A 52 14.67 14.98 -6.67
CA GLU A 52 15.74 14.72 -5.70
C GLU A 52 15.29 13.71 -4.64
N SER A 53 16.14 12.73 -4.32
CA SER A 53 15.90 11.84 -3.18
C SER A 53 16.12 12.60 -1.87
N LEU A 54 15.19 12.39 -0.92
CA LEU A 54 15.22 13.00 0.41
C LEU A 54 15.20 11.88 1.47
N PRO A 55 15.99 11.95 2.55
CA PRO A 55 15.78 11.09 3.70
C PRO A 55 14.38 11.29 4.29
N PHE A 56 13.62 10.21 4.53
CA PHE A 56 12.27 10.33 5.10
C PHE A 56 12.26 11.08 6.44
N SER A 57 13.33 10.95 7.23
CA SER A 57 13.49 11.63 8.52
C SER A 57 13.58 13.15 8.44
N GLU A 58 13.80 13.71 7.24
CA GLU A 58 13.87 15.17 7.02
C GLU A 58 12.50 15.80 6.79
N LEU A 59 11.45 14.99 6.54
CA LEU A 59 10.09 15.50 6.43
C LEU A 59 9.67 16.18 7.75
N GLN A 60 9.20 17.41 7.64
CA GLN A 60 8.75 18.18 8.80
C GLN A 60 7.28 17.90 9.12
N GLY A 61 6.92 18.01 10.41
CA GLY A 61 5.53 17.84 10.87
C GLY A 61 5.10 16.39 11.10
N ILE A 62 6.04 15.45 11.04
CA ILE A 62 5.81 14.02 11.31
C ILE A 62 6.94 13.45 12.18
N SER A 63 6.59 12.54 13.06
CA SER A 63 7.53 11.74 13.83
C SER A 63 7.09 10.27 13.83
N VAL A 64 8.04 9.34 13.74
CA VAL A 64 7.79 7.90 13.63
C VAL A 64 8.33 7.18 14.86
N GLY A 65 7.48 6.37 15.50
CA GLY A 65 7.88 5.51 16.62
C GLY A 65 7.43 4.07 16.42
N ASN A 66 8.25 3.15 16.87
CA ASN A 66 8.03 1.72 16.71
C ASN A 66 8.06 1.00 18.07
N ALA A 67 7.26 -0.06 18.17
CA ALA A 67 7.36 -1.07 19.21
C ALA A 67 7.03 -2.44 18.61
N GLN A 68 7.76 -3.49 19.01
CA GLN A 68 7.57 -4.84 18.48
C GLN A 68 7.95 -5.92 19.48
N ASP A 69 7.45 -7.11 19.23
CA ASP A 69 7.88 -8.36 19.84
C ASP A 69 8.59 -9.19 18.75
N ASN A 70 9.92 -9.27 18.83
CA ASN A 70 10.73 -9.99 17.85
C ASN A 70 10.59 -11.52 17.97
N ASP A 71 10.22 -12.04 19.15
CA ASP A 71 9.98 -13.48 19.35
C ASP A 71 8.60 -13.89 18.79
N ALA A 72 7.63 -12.98 18.86
CA ALA A 72 6.30 -13.19 18.31
C ALA A 72 6.17 -12.77 16.85
N GLN A 73 7.14 -12.04 16.31
CA GLN A 73 7.17 -11.54 14.94
C GLN A 73 5.99 -10.62 14.61
N THR A 74 5.70 -9.66 15.48
CA THR A 74 4.62 -8.67 15.29
C THR A 74 4.98 -7.34 15.92
N GLY A 75 4.29 -6.24 15.53
CA GLY A 75 4.60 -4.92 16.08
C GLY A 75 3.66 -3.82 15.62
N VAL A 76 3.99 -2.59 16.07
CA VAL A 76 3.25 -1.35 15.84
C VAL A 76 4.19 -0.25 15.38
N THR A 77 3.78 0.50 14.37
CA THR A 77 4.41 1.76 13.94
C THR A 77 3.39 2.88 14.09
N VAL A 78 3.77 3.96 14.76
CA VAL A 78 2.95 5.16 14.96
C VAL A 78 3.58 6.31 14.18
N PHE A 79 2.78 6.95 13.33
CA PHE A 79 3.08 8.22 12.68
C PHE A 79 2.37 9.30 13.48
N PHE A 80 3.13 10.05 14.25
CA PHE A 80 2.63 11.11 15.12
C PHE A 80 2.74 12.47 14.43
N PHE A 81 1.68 13.26 14.53
CA PHE A 81 1.60 14.62 13.98
C PHE A 81 1.50 15.62 15.15
N PRO A 82 2.62 16.28 15.52
CA PRO A 82 2.64 17.25 16.64
C PRO A 82 1.60 18.37 16.45
N GLU A 83 1.48 18.84 15.23
CA GLU A 83 0.36 19.66 14.76
C GLU A 83 -0.53 18.79 13.91
N ALA A 84 -1.74 18.49 14.40
CA ALA A 84 -2.65 17.58 13.73
C ALA A 84 -2.81 17.89 12.24
N SER A 85 -2.83 16.84 11.41
CA SER A 85 -2.72 16.92 9.95
C SER A 85 -3.98 16.44 9.25
N MET A 86 -4.39 17.14 8.18
CA MET A 86 -5.52 16.69 7.35
C MET A 86 -5.15 15.43 6.57
N ALA A 87 -6.09 14.50 6.51
CA ALA A 87 -5.87 13.22 5.87
C ALA A 87 -7.09 12.73 5.09
N SER A 88 -6.86 11.85 4.14
CA SER A 88 -7.88 11.01 3.51
C SER A 88 -7.33 9.61 3.24
N ALA A 89 -8.18 8.69 2.83
CA ALA A 89 -7.77 7.31 2.54
C ALA A 89 -8.62 6.69 1.43
N VAL A 90 -8.03 5.66 0.79
CA VAL A 90 -8.75 4.76 -0.11
C VAL A 90 -8.50 3.32 0.33
N VAL A 91 -9.57 2.55 0.44
CA VAL A 91 -9.54 1.11 0.71
C VAL A 91 -9.73 0.39 -0.61
N LEU A 92 -8.76 -0.42 -1.00
CA LEU A 92 -8.67 -1.05 -2.33
C LEU A 92 -8.81 -2.57 -2.25
N GLY A 93 -8.36 -3.19 -1.15
CA GLY A 93 -8.50 -4.62 -0.91
C GLY A 93 -9.86 -5.01 -0.36
N GLY A 94 -10.22 -6.30 -0.50
CA GLY A 94 -11.52 -6.83 -0.09
C GLY A 94 -11.68 -7.13 1.41
N GLY A 95 -10.54 -7.21 2.17
CA GLY A 95 -10.53 -7.63 3.57
C GLY A 95 -9.77 -6.69 4.53
N PRO A 96 -10.08 -5.38 4.57
CA PRO A 96 -9.34 -4.43 5.40
C PRO A 96 -9.64 -4.65 6.88
N ALA A 97 -8.58 -4.60 7.73
CA ALA A 97 -8.70 -4.46 9.16
C ALA A 97 -8.32 -3.02 9.52
N SER A 98 -9.31 -2.17 9.84
CA SER A 98 -9.08 -0.75 10.04
C SER A 98 -9.99 -0.15 11.12
N ARG A 99 -9.54 0.97 11.72
CA ARG A 99 -10.27 1.75 12.71
C ARG A 99 -10.31 3.22 12.28
N GLU A 100 -11.50 3.85 12.41
CA GLU A 100 -11.80 5.27 12.13
C GLU A 100 -11.54 5.74 10.68
N VAL A 101 -11.28 4.83 9.72
CA VAL A 101 -11.11 5.19 8.30
C VAL A 101 -12.33 5.91 7.71
N PRO A 102 -13.59 5.58 8.08
CA PRO A 102 -14.75 6.34 7.61
C PRO A 102 -14.73 7.83 7.96
N LEU A 103 -13.98 8.25 8.99
CA LEU A 103 -13.80 9.66 9.33
C LEU A 103 -13.07 10.45 8.24
N LEU A 104 -12.27 9.77 7.42
CA LEU A 104 -11.43 10.34 6.36
C LEU A 104 -12.16 10.51 5.01
N ASP A 105 -13.45 10.17 4.96
CA ASP A 105 -14.29 10.38 3.77
C ASP A 105 -14.52 11.89 3.57
N PRO A 106 -14.29 12.44 2.35
CA PRO A 106 -14.53 13.84 2.05
C PRO A 106 -15.96 14.34 2.32
N GLN A 107 -16.93 13.44 2.41
CA GLN A 107 -18.32 13.75 2.75
C GLN A 107 -18.59 13.85 4.26
N ARG A 108 -17.57 13.66 5.09
CA ARG A 108 -17.66 13.72 6.55
C ARG A 108 -17.08 15.02 7.09
N ASN A 109 -17.40 15.31 8.34
CA ASN A 109 -16.77 16.39 9.08
C ASN A 109 -15.39 15.92 9.58
N THR A 110 -14.45 15.78 8.63
CA THR A 110 -13.09 15.27 8.91
C THR A 110 -12.36 16.23 9.84
N GLN A 111 -11.83 15.70 10.93
CA GLN A 111 -10.93 16.42 11.82
C GLN A 111 -9.48 16.06 11.50
N PRO A 112 -8.53 16.97 11.71
CA PRO A 112 -7.11 16.65 11.55
C PRO A 112 -6.68 15.51 12.46
N LEU A 113 -5.87 14.58 11.94
CA LEU A 113 -5.33 13.44 12.68
C LEU A 113 -4.21 13.89 13.62
N ASN A 114 -4.19 13.32 14.83
CA ASN A 114 -3.05 13.38 15.73
C ASN A 114 -2.05 12.24 15.49
N ALA A 115 -2.54 11.08 15.06
CA ALA A 115 -1.69 9.97 14.66
C ALA A 115 -2.35 9.04 13.63
N LEU A 116 -1.50 8.37 12.83
CA LEU A 116 -1.84 7.20 12.04
C LEU A 116 -1.08 6.01 12.59
N VAL A 117 -1.75 4.86 12.72
CA VAL A 117 -1.17 3.63 13.28
C VAL A 117 -1.16 2.53 12.23
N PHE A 118 0.00 1.91 12.02
CA PHE A 118 0.11 0.63 11.34
C PHE A 118 0.47 -0.44 12.36
N SER A 119 -0.11 -1.63 12.24
CA SER A 119 0.20 -2.74 13.15
C SER A 119 0.07 -4.10 12.48
N GLY A 120 0.67 -5.11 13.09
CA GLY A 120 0.35 -6.51 12.85
C GLY A 120 -0.94 -6.92 13.55
N GLY A 121 -1.16 -8.24 13.67
CA GLY A 121 -2.24 -8.84 14.47
C GLY A 121 -3.60 -8.90 13.80
N SER A 122 -3.74 -8.47 12.52
CA SER A 122 -5.04 -8.40 11.85
C SER A 122 -6.05 -7.59 12.69
N ALA A 123 -7.31 -7.97 12.73
CA ALA A 123 -8.35 -7.28 13.51
C ALA A 123 -8.04 -7.23 15.03
N TYR A 124 -7.26 -8.17 15.56
CA TYR A 124 -6.83 -8.11 16.97
C TYR A 124 -5.89 -6.93 17.25
N GLY A 125 -5.02 -6.61 16.27
CA GLY A 125 -4.07 -5.50 16.37
C GLY A 125 -4.71 -4.13 16.46
N LEU A 126 -6.02 -4.00 16.16
CA LEU A 126 -6.78 -2.74 16.33
C LEU A 126 -6.79 -2.25 17.79
N ALA A 127 -6.50 -3.11 18.75
CA ALA A 127 -6.35 -2.73 20.16
C ALA A 127 -5.17 -1.77 20.41
N ALA A 128 -4.18 -1.71 19.52
CA ALA A 128 -3.02 -0.83 19.68
C ALA A 128 -3.42 0.67 19.70
N SER A 129 -4.44 1.08 18.95
CA SER A 129 -4.91 2.47 18.95
C SER A 129 -5.39 2.96 20.32
N ASP A 130 -5.92 2.08 21.18
CA ASP A 130 -6.35 2.49 22.53
C ASP A 130 -5.17 2.98 23.37
N GLY A 131 -4.00 2.37 23.19
CA GLY A 131 -2.77 2.82 23.82
C GLY A 131 -2.25 4.13 23.23
N VAL A 132 -2.34 4.29 21.92
CA VAL A 132 -1.94 5.52 21.23
C VAL A 132 -2.80 6.69 21.68
N VAL A 133 -4.14 6.52 21.71
CA VAL A 133 -5.08 7.56 22.21
C VAL A 133 -4.73 7.95 23.65
N THR A 134 -4.50 6.97 24.55
CA THR A 134 -4.11 7.24 25.93
C THR A 134 -2.82 8.03 26.01
N SER A 135 -1.79 7.63 25.28
CA SER A 135 -0.49 8.32 25.31
C SER A 135 -0.59 9.74 24.78
N LEU A 136 -1.35 9.98 23.70
CA LEU A 136 -1.56 11.33 23.15
C LEU A 136 -2.30 12.24 24.14
N GLU A 137 -3.38 11.75 24.77
CA GLU A 137 -4.16 12.51 25.77
C GLU A 137 -3.28 12.92 26.95
N GLU A 138 -2.48 11.99 27.51
CA GLU A 138 -1.55 12.24 28.61
C GLU A 138 -0.49 13.30 28.28
N HIS A 139 -0.10 13.41 26.99
CA HIS A 139 0.84 14.41 26.51
C HIS A 139 0.17 15.71 26.01
N GLY A 140 -1.15 15.84 26.16
CA GLY A 140 -1.89 17.06 25.82
C GLY A 140 -2.22 17.22 24.34
N TYR A 141 -2.19 16.13 23.54
CA TYR A 141 -2.57 16.13 22.13
C TYR A 141 -4.00 15.65 21.95
N GLY A 142 -4.77 16.34 21.11
CA GLY A 142 -6.14 15.97 20.79
C GLY A 142 -7.01 17.17 20.41
N TYR A 143 -8.16 16.88 19.82
CA TYR A 143 -9.21 17.84 19.56
C TYR A 143 -9.88 18.28 20.88
N ASN A 144 -9.96 19.58 21.15
CA ASN A 144 -10.61 20.08 22.34
C ASN A 144 -12.13 20.04 22.19
N THR A 145 -12.79 19.16 22.93
CA THR A 145 -14.25 19.00 22.92
C THR A 145 -14.97 19.94 23.88
N GLY A 146 -14.23 20.67 24.71
CA GLY A 146 -14.77 21.42 25.85
C GLY A 146 -15.01 20.57 27.12
N TYR A 147 -14.91 19.24 27.01
CA TYR A 147 -15.01 18.27 28.10
C TYR A 147 -13.70 17.50 28.35
N GLY A 148 -12.75 17.63 27.44
CA GLY A 148 -11.45 17.00 27.44
C GLY A 148 -10.85 16.97 26.04
N LEU A 149 -9.61 16.52 25.96
CA LEU A 149 -8.93 16.30 24.70
C LEU A 149 -9.35 14.94 24.11
N LEU A 150 -9.68 14.92 22.84
CA LEU A 150 -10.00 13.71 22.07
C LEU A 150 -8.95 13.53 20.97
N PRO A 151 -7.94 12.66 21.18
CA PRO A 151 -6.99 12.36 20.12
C PRO A 151 -7.67 11.67 18.94
N ILE A 152 -7.48 12.20 17.74
CA ILE A 152 -8.02 11.63 16.51
C ILE A 152 -6.96 10.70 15.91
N VAL A 153 -7.25 9.38 15.93
CA VAL A 153 -6.32 8.33 15.55
C VAL A 153 -7.00 7.36 14.57
N CYS A 154 -6.40 7.19 13.39
CA CYS A 154 -6.79 6.15 12.44
C CYS A 154 -5.78 4.99 12.48
N GLN A 155 -6.24 3.77 12.16
CA GLN A 155 -5.38 2.59 12.14
C GLN A 155 -5.72 1.67 10.99
N SER A 156 -4.69 1.00 10.43
CA SER A 156 -4.81 -0.20 9.60
C SER A 156 -3.83 -1.28 10.07
N CYS A 157 -4.25 -2.54 9.96
CA CYS A 157 -3.47 -3.70 10.38
C CYS A 157 -3.15 -4.60 9.20
N ILE A 158 -1.93 -5.16 9.18
CA ILE A 158 -1.61 -6.31 8.35
C ILE A 158 -1.99 -7.62 9.04
N PHE A 159 -2.18 -8.69 8.27
CA PHE A 159 -2.34 -10.04 8.80
C PHE A 159 -0.97 -10.74 8.84
N ASP A 160 -0.35 -10.80 9.99
CA ASP A 160 0.93 -11.47 10.23
C ASP A 160 0.80 -12.73 11.10
N LEU A 161 -0.44 -13.17 11.40
CA LEU A 161 -0.72 -14.31 12.29
C LEU A 161 -0.20 -15.64 11.76
N SER A 162 0.19 -15.73 10.51
CA SER A 162 0.80 -16.92 9.89
C SER A 162 2.33 -16.97 10.02
N TYR A 163 2.95 -15.95 10.63
CA TYR A 163 4.39 -15.85 10.81
C TYR A 163 4.72 -15.52 12.26
N GLY A 164 5.47 -16.39 12.94
CA GLY A 164 5.76 -16.27 14.37
C GLY A 164 4.64 -16.83 15.26
N LYS A 165 4.36 -16.16 16.38
CA LYS A 165 3.42 -16.62 17.41
C LYS A 165 2.05 -15.98 17.28
N SER A 166 1.10 -16.65 16.67
CA SER A 166 -0.25 -16.13 16.39
C SER A 166 -1.09 -15.76 17.63
N ASN A 167 -0.70 -16.21 18.81
CA ASN A 167 -1.38 -15.90 20.07
C ASN A 167 -0.84 -14.65 20.79
N ILE A 168 0.27 -14.08 20.33
CA ILE A 168 0.83 -12.80 20.78
C ILE A 168 0.59 -11.78 19.68
N ARG A 169 -0.04 -10.66 20.01
CA ARG A 169 -0.54 -9.69 19.03
C ARG A 169 -0.36 -8.28 19.56
N PRO A 170 -0.24 -7.29 18.68
CA PRO A 170 -0.24 -5.89 19.10
C PRO A 170 -1.45 -5.57 19.97
N ASP A 171 -1.20 -5.01 21.13
CA ASP A 171 -2.16 -4.65 22.14
C ASP A 171 -2.04 -3.15 22.53
N ARG A 172 -2.82 -2.75 23.53
CA ARG A 172 -2.81 -1.38 24.07
C ARG A 172 -1.41 -0.97 24.56
N GLU A 173 -0.68 -1.87 25.25
CA GLU A 173 0.63 -1.54 25.81
C GLU A 173 1.66 -1.31 24.70
N MET A 174 1.67 -2.16 23.67
CA MET A 174 2.55 -2.01 22.53
C MET A 174 2.26 -0.72 21.76
N GLY A 175 0.98 -0.36 21.54
CA GLY A 175 0.57 0.89 20.92
C GLY A 175 0.99 2.12 21.73
N TYR A 176 0.80 2.06 23.06
CA TYR A 176 1.24 3.13 23.97
C TYR A 176 2.76 3.36 23.89
N LYS A 177 3.53 2.28 23.92
CA LYS A 177 4.99 2.33 23.77
C LYS A 177 5.45 2.91 22.45
N ALA A 178 4.84 2.49 21.34
CA ALA A 178 5.16 3.00 20.02
C ALA A 178 4.86 4.51 19.92
N CYS A 179 3.76 4.97 20.50
CA CYS A 179 3.40 6.38 20.55
C CYS A 179 4.39 7.20 21.39
N GLN A 180 4.76 6.71 22.58
CA GLN A 180 5.80 7.37 23.39
C GLN A 180 7.13 7.50 22.63
N ASN A 181 7.54 6.45 21.90
CA ASN A 181 8.74 6.49 21.09
C ASN A 181 8.62 7.54 19.96
N ALA A 182 7.44 7.68 19.31
CA ALA A 182 7.20 8.69 18.28
C ALA A 182 7.25 10.14 18.85
N ILE A 183 6.72 10.36 20.05
CA ILE A 183 6.77 11.67 20.71
C ILE A 183 8.21 12.01 21.12
N ALA A 184 8.97 11.03 21.56
CA ALA A 184 10.34 11.25 22.06
C ALA A 184 11.37 11.46 20.94
N SER A 185 11.21 10.79 19.79
CA SER A 185 12.17 10.85 18.68
C SER A 185 11.58 10.38 17.36
N ASN A 186 12.06 10.94 16.24
CA ASN A 186 11.70 10.49 14.90
C ASN A 186 12.60 9.32 14.47
N SER A 187 12.03 8.11 14.30
CA SER A 187 12.78 6.89 13.98
C SER A 187 12.13 6.07 12.85
N PRO A 188 12.17 6.57 11.59
CA PRO A 188 11.68 5.86 10.41
C PRO A 188 12.69 4.77 9.98
N LEU A 189 12.63 3.62 10.64
CA LEU A 189 13.51 2.48 10.36
C LEU A 189 12.82 1.49 9.42
N SER A 190 13.49 1.14 8.31
CA SER A 190 13.01 0.15 7.35
C SER A 190 13.35 -1.28 7.78
N GLY A 191 12.58 -2.25 7.26
CA GLY A 191 12.83 -3.68 7.46
C GLY A 191 11.89 -4.34 8.49
N ASN A 192 12.47 -5.22 9.31
CA ASN A 192 11.74 -6.02 10.30
C ASN A 192 11.50 -5.24 11.61
N VAL A 193 10.85 -4.08 11.49
CA VAL A 193 10.65 -3.12 12.57
C VAL A 193 9.18 -2.73 12.66
N GLY A 194 8.67 -2.55 13.89
CA GLY A 194 7.31 -2.11 14.12
C GLY A 194 6.28 -2.98 13.39
N ALA A 195 5.36 -2.36 12.68
CA ALA A 195 4.34 -3.07 11.90
C ALA A 195 4.90 -3.97 10.77
N GLY A 196 6.16 -3.78 10.36
CA GLY A 196 6.85 -4.60 9.35
C GLY A 196 7.39 -5.91 9.88
N THR A 197 7.43 -6.11 11.21
CA THR A 197 8.12 -7.25 11.85
C THR A 197 7.60 -8.60 11.37
N GLY A 198 6.28 -8.79 11.19
CA GLY A 198 5.68 -10.05 10.74
C GLY A 198 5.32 -10.11 9.25
N ALA A 199 5.67 -9.08 8.47
CA ALA A 199 5.24 -8.99 7.07
C ALA A 199 5.92 -10.03 6.15
N THR A 200 5.15 -10.58 5.19
CA THR A 200 5.60 -11.59 4.21
C THR A 200 4.93 -11.39 2.85
N VAL A 201 5.53 -11.88 1.77
CA VAL A 201 5.04 -11.71 0.39
C VAL A 201 5.07 -13.01 -0.41
N GLY A 202 4.27 -13.09 -1.49
CA GLY A 202 4.28 -14.23 -2.40
C GLY A 202 3.60 -15.48 -1.85
N LYS A 203 2.41 -15.35 -1.29
CA LYS A 203 1.72 -16.35 -0.46
C LYS A 203 0.77 -17.35 -1.16
N PRO A 204 0.47 -17.28 -2.48
CA PRO A 204 -0.48 -18.25 -3.08
C PRO A 204 -0.10 -19.69 -2.86
N GLY A 205 1.20 -20.03 -2.80
CA GLY A 205 1.70 -21.38 -2.51
C GLY A 205 1.82 -21.72 -1.01
N GLY A 206 1.31 -20.87 -0.11
CA GLY A 206 1.44 -20.99 1.34
C GLY A 206 2.76 -20.44 1.87
N MET A 207 2.89 -20.45 3.20
CA MET A 207 4.03 -19.81 3.88
C MET A 207 5.39 -20.45 3.55
N ALA A 208 5.45 -21.74 3.26
CA ALA A 208 6.69 -22.43 2.90
C ALA A 208 7.34 -21.89 1.60
N THR A 209 6.55 -21.29 0.71
CA THR A 209 7.03 -20.68 -0.55
C THR A 209 7.07 -19.16 -0.51
N ALA A 210 6.53 -18.54 0.52
CA ALA A 210 6.56 -17.09 0.72
C ALA A 210 7.94 -16.60 1.19
N GLN A 211 8.16 -15.30 1.15
CA GLN A 211 9.39 -14.68 1.63
C GLN A 211 9.12 -13.58 2.64
N LYS A 212 10.14 -13.29 3.47
CA LYS A 212 10.11 -12.19 4.42
C LYS A 212 10.01 -10.85 3.70
N SER A 213 9.26 -9.95 4.30
CA SER A 213 9.08 -8.57 3.91
C SER A 213 9.07 -7.68 5.16
N GLY A 214 8.76 -6.39 5.01
CA GLY A 214 8.83 -5.46 6.12
C GLY A 214 8.09 -4.17 5.90
N ILE A 215 8.52 -3.15 6.64
CA ILE A 215 8.16 -1.75 6.41
C ILE A 215 9.26 -1.07 5.61
N GLY A 216 8.89 -0.18 4.68
CA GLY A 216 9.85 0.61 3.91
C GLY A 216 9.45 2.08 3.86
N TYR A 217 10.45 2.91 3.69
CA TYR A 217 10.32 4.36 3.61
C TYR A 217 11.06 4.89 2.39
N ALA A 218 10.48 5.87 1.74
CA ALA A 218 11.16 6.69 0.75
C ALA A 218 10.60 8.10 0.77
N ALA A 219 11.41 9.09 0.41
CA ALA A 219 10.95 10.44 0.19
C ALA A 219 11.69 11.09 -0.97
N ALA A 220 11.03 12.08 -1.58
CA ALA A 220 11.59 12.85 -2.69
C ALA A 220 11.10 14.29 -2.66
N ARG A 221 11.88 15.16 -3.31
CA ARG A 221 11.63 16.58 -3.46
C ARG A 221 11.54 16.96 -4.94
N LEU A 222 10.56 17.78 -5.28
CA LEU A 222 10.40 18.42 -6.58
C LEU A 222 10.32 19.94 -6.34
N GLY A 223 11.44 20.63 -6.50
CA GLY A 223 11.55 22.01 -6.06
C GLY A 223 11.30 22.16 -4.56
N GLN A 224 10.21 22.83 -4.18
CA GLN A 224 9.81 22.98 -2.77
C GLN A 224 8.79 21.91 -2.31
N LEU A 225 8.20 21.17 -3.24
CA LEU A 225 7.27 20.10 -2.93
C LEU A 225 8.03 18.89 -2.39
N GLU A 226 7.63 18.42 -1.22
CA GLU A 226 8.15 17.21 -0.61
C GLU A 226 7.05 16.15 -0.52
N VAL A 227 7.41 14.91 -0.86
CA VAL A 227 6.53 13.75 -0.74
C VAL A 227 7.31 12.59 -0.14
N GLY A 228 6.80 12.05 0.97
CA GLY A 228 7.28 10.81 1.57
C GLY A 228 6.23 9.72 1.51
N VAL A 229 6.68 8.48 1.51
CA VAL A 229 5.84 7.29 1.60
C VAL A 229 6.41 6.34 2.64
N ALA A 230 5.53 5.85 3.53
CA ALA A 230 5.77 4.68 4.37
C ALA A 230 4.85 3.55 3.92
N VAL A 231 5.35 2.33 3.81
CA VAL A 231 4.56 1.17 3.38
C VAL A 231 4.95 -0.09 4.13
N VAL A 232 3.95 -0.82 4.64
CA VAL A 232 4.14 -2.19 5.15
C VAL A 232 3.66 -3.14 4.07
N VAL A 233 4.57 -3.96 3.56
CA VAL A 233 4.33 -4.85 2.41
C VAL A 233 4.07 -6.27 2.90
N ASN A 234 2.80 -6.64 3.06
CA ASN A 234 2.39 -8.00 3.47
C ASN A 234 1.50 -8.64 2.39
N ALA A 235 1.89 -8.51 1.13
CA ALA A 235 1.09 -8.79 -0.06
C ALA A 235 0.88 -10.29 -0.35
N LEU A 236 -0.26 -10.61 -0.98
CA LEU A 236 -0.45 -11.89 -1.67
C LEU A 236 0.58 -12.05 -2.79
N GLY A 237 0.78 -11.00 -3.56
CA GLY A 237 1.54 -10.99 -4.80
C GLY A 237 3.06 -11.02 -4.66
N ASP A 238 3.69 -11.09 -5.81
CA ASP A 238 5.13 -10.95 -6.03
C ASP A 238 5.53 -9.48 -6.10
N ILE A 239 6.76 -9.17 -5.72
CA ILE A 239 7.28 -7.80 -5.70
C ILE A 239 8.28 -7.59 -6.84
N PHE A 240 8.09 -6.49 -7.55
CA PHE A 240 8.90 -6.09 -8.69
C PHE A 240 9.53 -4.71 -8.47
N GLN A 241 10.76 -4.56 -8.93
CA GLN A 241 11.44 -3.28 -9.07
C GLN A 241 11.97 -3.18 -10.50
N ASP A 242 11.62 -2.11 -11.21
CA ASP A 242 12.02 -1.87 -12.60
C ASP A 242 11.70 -3.06 -13.55
N GLY A 243 10.56 -3.70 -13.31
CA GLY A 243 10.11 -4.87 -14.06
C GLY A 243 10.78 -6.20 -13.67
N VAL A 244 11.76 -6.19 -12.77
CA VAL A 244 12.46 -7.38 -12.27
C VAL A 244 11.82 -7.84 -10.97
N LYS A 245 11.50 -9.12 -10.84
CA LYS A 245 11.02 -9.70 -9.58
C LYS A 245 12.13 -9.75 -8.55
N ILE A 246 11.96 -9.08 -7.42
CA ILE A 246 12.94 -8.99 -6.33
C ILE A 246 12.56 -9.81 -5.10
N ALA A 247 11.27 -10.15 -4.94
CA ALA A 247 10.75 -11.03 -3.89
C ALA A 247 9.40 -11.62 -4.28
N GLY A 248 8.93 -12.61 -3.55
CA GLY A 248 7.61 -13.19 -3.72
C GLY A 248 7.62 -14.71 -3.68
N MET A 249 6.68 -15.35 -4.38
CA MET A 249 6.53 -16.81 -4.39
C MET A 249 7.77 -17.50 -4.97
N THR A 250 8.32 -18.44 -4.18
CA THR A 250 9.46 -19.28 -4.58
C THR A 250 9.02 -20.69 -4.97
N THR A 251 9.92 -21.45 -5.59
CA THR A 251 9.81 -22.92 -5.66
C THR A 251 9.86 -23.51 -4.24
N ILE A 252 9.38 -24.76 -4.06
CA ILE A 252 9.35 -25.42 -2.75
C ILE A 252 10.76 -25.62 -2.17
N ASP A 253 11.77 -25.79 -3.02
CA ASP A 253 13.18 -25.86 -2.63
C ASP A 253 13.84 -24.47 -2.46
N ARG A 254 13.06 -23.41 -2.61
CA ARG A 254 13.41 -21.99 -2.48
C ARG A 254 14.56 -21.49 -3.36
N LYS A 255 14.95 -22.28 -4.40
CA LYS A 255 16.07 -21.94 -5.30
C LYS A 255 15.70 -21.04 -6.47
N GLY A 256 14.41 -20.81 -6.69
CA GLY A 256 13.92 -20.01 -7.82
C GLY A 256 12.58 -19.37 -7.52
N PHE A 257 12.19 -18.44 -8.39
CA PHE A 257 10.89 -17.80 -8.34
C PHE A 257 9.85 -18.54 -9.20
N VAL A 258 8.61 -18.58 -8.74
CA VAL A 258 7.41 -18.91 -9.50
C VAL A 258 6.44 -17.73 -9.47
N SER A 259 5.46 -17.70 -10.36
CA SER A 259 4.55 -16.55 -10.46
C SER A 259 3.34 -16.69 -9.55
N ALA A 260 3.15 -15.75 -8.63
CA ALA A 260 1.94 -15.63 -7.81
C ALA A 260 0.68 -15.42 -8.68
N GLU A 261 0.75 -14.60 -9.75
CA GLU A 261 -0.37 -14.40 -10.66
C GLU A 261 -0.79 -15.70 -11.34
N GLN A 262 0.19 -16.49 -11.83
CA GLN A 262 -0.12 -17.78 -12.46
C GLN A 262 -0.73 -18.77 -11.45
N ALA A 263 -0.28 -18.77 -10.21
CA ALA A 263 -0.85 -19.61 -9.17
C ALA A 263 -2.32 -19.25 -8.92
N VAL A 264 -2.64 -17.97 -8.85
CA VAL A 264 -4.02 -17.49 -8.72
C VAL A 264 -4.86 -17.88 -9.95
N LEU A 265 -4.39 -17.63 -11.15
CA LEU A 265 -5.12 -17.97 -12.40
C LEU A 265 -5.39 -19.48 -12.57
N LYS A 266 -4.53 -20.32 -12.02
CA LYS A 266 -4.69 -21.78 -12.05
C LYS A 266 -5.49 -22.34 -10.87
N ASN A 267 -6.03 -21.48 -10.02
CA ASN A 267 -6.64 -21.84 -8.73
C ASN A 267 -5.70 -22.73 -7.87
N GLN A 268 -4.39 -22.54 -8.03
CA GLN A 268 -3.34 -23.25 -7.27
C GLN A 268 -2.95 -22.42 -6.06
N TYR A 269 -3.92 -22.08 -5.24
CA TYR A 269 -3.70 -21.40 -4.01
C TYR A 269 -4.24 -22.25 -2.86
N SER A 270 -3.56 -22.16 -1.70
CA SER A 270 -4.03 -22.86 -0.51
C SER A 270 -5.36 -22.27 -0.04
N ASP A 271 -6.22 -23.07 0.58
CA ASP A 271 -7.51 -22.65 1.15
C ASP A 271 -7.37 -21.55 2.23
N LEU A 272 -6.13 -21.19 2.60
CA LEU A 272 -5.75 -20.19 3.60
C LEU A 272 -5.35 -18.84 2.97
N ILE A 273 -5.99 -18.42 1.89
CA ILE A 273 -5.67 -17.15 1.21
C ILE A 273 -6.06 -15.91 2.02
N ALA A 274 -6.92 -16.03 3.01
CA ALA A 274 -7.25 -14.92 3.89
C ALA A 274 -6.00 -14.46 4.66
N GLY A 275 -5.63 -13.19 4.54
CA GLY A 275 -4.59 -12.64 5.38
C GLY A 275 -3.41 -11.99 4.67
N ASN A 276 -3.72 -11.23 3.63
CA ASN A 276 -2.72 -10.40 2.96
C ASN A 276 -3.12 -8.93 3.09
N THR A 277 -2.15 -8.05 3.04
CA THR A 277 -2.45 -6.62 3.19
C THR A 277 -1.21 -5.80 2.87
N THR A 278 -1.32 -4.81 2.01
CA THR A 278 -0.32 -3.75 1.92
C THR A 278 -0.95 -2.45 2.39
N ILE A 279 -0.40 -1.87 3.45
CA ILE A 279 -0.86 -0.60 3.98
C ILE A 279 0.20 0.47 3.75
N ALA A 280 -0.22 1.60 3.17
CA ALA A 280 0.69 2.68 2.82
C ALA A 280 0.15 4.04 3.25
N ALA A 281 1.05 4.98 3.50
CA ALA A 281 0.73 6.36 3.78
C ALA A 281 1.65 7.28 2.96
N VAL A 282 1.04 8.23 2.27
CA VAL A 282 1.68 9.34 1.57
C VAL A 282 1.67 10.56 2.48
N PHE A 283 2.80 11.19 2.66
CA PHE A 283 2.96 12.43 3.43
C PHE A 283 3.48 13.53 2.51
N THR A 284 2.87 14.70 2.56
CA THR A 284 3.30 15.83 1.72
C THR A 284 3.21 17.15 2.48
N ASN A 285 4.09 18.08 2.14
CA ASN A 285 4.03 19.48 2.59
C ASN A 285 3.09 20.34 1.73
N ALA A 286 2.41 19.76 0.72
CA ALA A 286 1.41 20.46 -0.05
C ALA A 286 0.12 20.67 0.77
N HIS A 287 -0.45 21.87 0.66
CA HIS A 287 -1.75 22.19 1.23
C HIS A 287 -2.88 21.67 0.31
N LEU A 288 -3.56 20.60 0.72
CA LEU A 288 -4.58 19.94 -0.06
C LEU A 288 -5.88 19.77 0.74
N SER A 289 -7.01 19.83 0.05
CA SER A 289 -8.30 19.47 0.66
C SER A 289 -8.41 17.95 0.89
N VAL A 290 -9.35 17.52 1.73
CA VAL A 290 -9.61 16.09 1.99
C VAL A 290 -9.95 15.34 0.70
N ALA A 291 -10.72 15.96 -0.20
CA ALA A 291 -11.06 15.38 -1.50
C ALA A 291 -9.82 15.24 -2.41
N ASP A 292 -8.94 16.24 -2.41
CA ASP A 292 -7.68 16.18 -3.16
C ASP A 292 -6.75 15.10 -2.60
N LEU A 293 -6.66 14.99 -1.27
CA LEU A 293 -5.89 13.93 -0.60
C LEU A 293 -6.41 12.54 -0.97
N GLN A 294 -7.74 12.34 -1.05
CA GLN A 294 -8.31 11.08 -1.52
C GLN A 294 -7.87 10.77 -2.96
N LYS A 295 -7.85 11.80 -3.82
CA LYS A 295 -7.38 11.65 -5.20
C LYS A 295 -5.88 11.35 -5.27
N VAL A 296 -5.06 11.99 -4.43
CA VAL A 296 -3.62 11.68 -4.29
C VAL A 296 -3.43 10.22 -3.88
N ALA A 297 -4.16 9.72 -2.87
CA ALA A 297 -4.10 8.32 -2.45
C ALA A 297 -4.45 7.35 -3.59
N ASN A 298 -5.48 7.67 -4.41
CA ASN A 298 -5.83 6.90 -5.59
C ASN A 298 -4.71 6.89 -6.64
N ILE A 299 -4.06 8.03 -6.92
CA ILE A 299 -2.97 8.09 -7.90
C ILE A 299 -1.74 7.33 -7.35
N ALA A 300 -1.40 7.53 -6.08
CA ALA A 300 -0.27 6.86 -5.43
C ALA A 300 -0.39 5.33 -5.44
N SER A 301 -1.63 4.79 -5.35
CA SER A 301 -1.87 3.34 -5.42
C SER A 301 -1.42 2.71 -6.74
N THR A 302 -1.29 3.50 -7.82
CA THR A 302 -0.74 2.99 -9.08
C THR A 302 0.72 2.54 -8.96
N GLY A 303 1.50 3.12 -8.02
CA GLY A 303 2.84 2.64 -7.67
C GLY A 303 2.82 1.25 -7.04
N MET A 304 1.81 0.95 -6.19
CA MET A 304 1.60 -0.41 -5.69
C MET A 304 1.30 -1.38 -6.83
N ALA A 305 0.42 -1.01 -7.78
CA ALA A 305 0.06 -1.86 -8.92
C ALA A 305 1.23 -2.10 -9.89
N ARG A 306 2.22 -1.20 -9.95
CA ARG A 306 3.44 -1.44 -10.74
C ARG A 306 4.43 -2.36 -10.03
N SER A 307 4.45 -2.32 -8.69
CA SER A 307 5.42 -3.06 -7.88
C SER A 307 4.91 -4.39 -7.32
N ILE A 308 3.60 -4.63 -7.22
CA ILE A 308 3.00 -5.80 -6.56
C ILE A 308 2.05 -6.50 -7.54
N ARG A 309 2.23 -7.82 -7.77
CA ARG A 309 1.42 -8.59 -8.74
C ARG A 309 1.07 -9.99 -8.21
N PRO A 310 -0.25 -10.32 -8.02
CA PRO A 310 -1.40 -9.43 -8.04
C PRO A 310 -1.46 -8.52 -6.80
N VAL A 311 -2.29 -7.46 -6.86
CA VAL A 311 -2.56 -6.51 -5.77
C VAL A 311 -4.06 -6.15 -5.77
N PHE A 312 -4.57 -5.62 -4.68
CA PHE A 312 -5.96 -5.18 -4.52
C PHE A 312 -6.99 -6.30 -4.69
N THR A 313 -6.60 -7.53 -4.39
CA THR A 313 -7.51 -8.68 -4.50
C THR A 313 -8.51 -8.73 -3.34
N MET A 314 -9.52 -9.59 -3.45
CA MET A 314 -10.46 -9.86 -2.35
C MET A 314 -9.78 -10.50 -1.13
N ALA A 315 -8.58 -11.03 -1.30
CA ALA A 315 -7.76 -11.64 -0.24
C ALA A 315 -6.83 -10.63 0.47
N ASP A 316 -6.73 -9.41 -0.05
CA ASP A 316 -5.89 -8.34 0.49
C ASP A 316 -6.74 -7.34 1.29
N GLY A 317 -6.11 -6.66 2.27
CA GLY A 317 -6.72 -5.54 3.02
C GLY A 317 -6.12 -4.19 2.64
N ASP A 318 -5.67 -4.05 1.40
CA ASP A 318 -4.87 -2.93 0.92
C ASP A 318 -5.55 -1.57 1.14
N THR A 319 -4.81 -0.67 1.78
CA THR A 319 -5.28 0.68 2.11
C THR A 319 -4.16 1.70 1.90
N VAL A 320 -4.49 2.82 1.26
CA VAL A 320 -3.57 3.93 1.05
C VAL A 320 -4.13 5.19 1.69
N TYR A 321 -3.36 5.78 2.59
CA TYR A 321 -3.62 7.08 3.21
C TYR A 321 -2.86 8.17 2.46
N ALA A 322 -3.38 9.40 2.48
CA ALA A 322 -2.66 10.60 2.07
C ALA A 322 -2.86 11.68 3.12
N ILE A 323 -1.75 12.29 3.55
CA ILE A 323 -1.68 13.24 4.65
C ILE A 323 -1.01 14.52 4.18
N SER A 324 -1.70 15.66 4.34
CA SER A 324 -1.14 17.00 4.21
C SER A 324 -0.58 17.41 5.57
N LEU A 325 0.75 17.35 5.69
CA LEU A 325 1.43 17.67 6.94
C LEU A 325 1.20 19.15 7.32
N SER A 326 0.85 19.40 8.57
CA SER A 326 0.66 20.75 9.08
C SER A 326 1.95 21.54 9.04
N GLY A 327 1.85 22.83 8.75
CA GLY A 327 3.01 23.71 8.51
C GLY A 327 3.49 23.71 7.06
N GLY A 328 3.04 22.78 6.21
CA GLY A 328 3.23 22.85 4.78
C GLY A 328 2.31 23.88 4.14
N MET A 329 2.89 24.88 3.47
CA MET A 329 2.11 25.91 2.74
C MET A 329 2.43 25.88 1.25
N ILE A 330 2.90 24.74 0.75
CA ILE A 330 3.25 24.63 -0.66
C ILE A 330 1.95 24.44 -1.46
N LEU A 331 1.72 25.36 -2.39
CA LEU A 331 0.64 25.22 -3.35
C LEU A 331 1.12 24.30 -4.47
N SER A 332 0.49 23.16 -4.60
CA SER A 332 0.77 22.21 -5.68
C SER A 332 -0.54 21.57 -6.14
N ASP A 333 -0.60 21.15 -7.40
CA ASP A 333 -1.77 20.48 -7.92
C ASP A 333 -1.77 18.97 -7.57
N VAL A 334 -2.97 18.40 -7.54
CA VAL A 334 -3.23 17.01 -7.17
C VAL A 334 -2.46 16.02 -8.05
N ASN A 335 -2.31 16.31 -9.36
CA ASN A 335 -1.64 15.38 -10.28
C ASN A 335 -0.14 15.34 -10.00
N THR A 336 0.48 16.49 -9.78
CA THR A 336 1.92 16.59 -9.46
C THR A 336 2.22 15.82 -8.16
N VAL A 337 1.45 16.07 -7.09
CA VAL A 337 1.62 15.35 -5.82
C VAL A 337 1.36 13.86 -5.99
N GLY A 338 0.28 13.48 -6.68
CA GLY A 338 -0.10 12.07 -6.86
C GLY A 338 0.91 11.28 -7.71
N VAL A 339 1.42 11.87 -8.80
CA VAL A 339 2.43 11.23 -9.66
C VAL A 339 3.74 11.07 -8.89
N LEU A 340 4.20 12.11 -8.18
CA LEU A 340 5.40 12.01 -7.35
C LEU A 340 5.22 10.95 -6.26
N ALA A 341 4.06 10.91 -5.59
CA ALA A 341 3.74 9.90 -4.58
C ALA A 341 3.76 8.48 -5.16
N SER A 342 3.30 8.30 -6.40
CA SER A 342 3.32 7.00 -7.08
C SER A 342 4.76 6.51 -7.36
N LEU A 343 5.67 7.40 -7.75
CA LEU A 343 7.08 7.08 -7.95
C LEU A 343 7.79 6.77 -6.63
N VAL A 344 7.51 7.56 -5.58
CA VAL A 344 8.07 7.34 -4.24
C VAL A 344 7.52 6.04 -3.63
N MET A 345 6.27 5.65 -3.93
CA MET A 345 5.66 4.39 -3.49
C MET A 345 6.45 3.18 -3.99
N GLU A 346 6.86 3.16 -5.25
CA GLU A 346 7.69 2.08 -5.81
C GLU A 346 9.03 1.94 -5.08
N LYS A 347 9.67 3.09 -4.78
CA LYS A 347 10.93 3.12 -4.02
C LYS A 347 10.74 2.62 -2.59
N ALA A 348 9.67 3.02 -1.90
CA ALA A 348 9.37 2.56 -0.54
C ALA A 348 9.07 1.05 -0.49
N ILE A 349 8.35 0.50 -1.48
CA ILE A 349 8.10 -0.94 -1.59
C ILE A 349 9.40 -1.71 -1.79
N ALA A 350 10.29 -1.24 -2.67
CA ALA A 350 11.60 -1.85 -2.86
C ALA A 350 12.45 -1.80 -1.59
N ASP A 351 12.45 -0.67 -0.88
CA ASP A 351 13.14 -0.49 0.40
C ASP A 351 12.63 -1.47 1.46
N ALA A 352 11.31 -1.67 1.59
CA ALA A 352 10.71 -2.64 2.50
C ALA A 352 11.28 -4.06 2.29
N ILE A 353 11.46 -4.47 1.04
CA ILE A 353 12.01 -5.78 0.69
C ILE A 353 13.50 -5.86 0.96
N LEU A 354 14.26 -4.85 0.53
CA LEU A 354 15.72 -4.88 0.62
C LEU A 354 16.20 -4.83 2.08
N ALA A 355 15.52 -4.04 2.92
CA ALA A 355 15.85 -3.88 4.33
C ALA A 355 15.38 -5.04 5.21
N SER A 356 14.46 -5.89 4.74
CA SER A 356 13.88 -7.01 5.54
C SER A 356 14.45 -8.38 5.22
N LYS A 357 15.44 -8.48 4.32
CA LYS A 357 16.02 -9.76 3.90
C LYS A 357 16.63 -10.52 5.09
N ILE A 358 16.25 -11.79 5.23
CA ILE A 358 16.82 -12.75 6.17
C ILE A 358 17.16 -14.04 5.44
N ALA A 359 17.93 -14.93 6.09
CA ALA A 359 18.24 -16.24 5.54
C ALA A 359 16.97 -17.12 5.49
N ASP A 360 16.91 -18.04 4.51
CA ASP A 360 15.76 -18.97 4.38
C ASP A 360 15.58 -19.85 5.62
N GLU A 361 16.64 -20.25 6.29
CA GLU A 361 16.58 -21.04 7.54
C GLU A 361 15.90 -20.26 8.66
N GLU A 362 16.25 -18.97 8.81
CA GLU A 362 15.64 -18.06 9.79
C GLU A 362 14.16 -17.85 9.47
N TYR A 363 13.82 -17.63 8.19
CA TYR A 363 12.44 -17.49 7.75
C TYR A 363 11.60 -18.74 8.08
N LEU A 364 12.10 -19.93 7.71
CA LEU A 364 11.39 -21.20 7.89
C LEU A 364 11.26 -21.60 9.39
N HIS A 365 12.10 -21.08 10.26
CA HIS A 365 11.98 -21.29 11.70
C HIS A 365 10.73 -20.63 12.31
N ASN A 366 10.21 -19.60 11.66
CA ASN A 366 9.09 -18.79 12.15
C ASN A 366 7.73 -19.13 11.50
N ILE A 367 7.65 -20.17 10.65
CA ILE A 367 6.39 -20.59 10.01
C ILE A 367 5.85 -21.92 10.57
#